data_fa452f0edf8589f7cd75e65a314b4432
#
_entry.id   fa452f0edf8589f7cd75e65a314b4432
#
_cell.length_a   1.000
_cell.length_b   1.000
_cell.length_c   1.000
_cell.angle_alpha   90.00
_cell.angle_beta   90.00
_cell.angle_gamma   90.00
#
_symmetry.space_group_name_H-M   'P 1'
#
loop_
_entity.id
_entity.type
_entity.pdbx_description
1 polymer ?
#
loop_
_entity_poly.entity_id
_entity_poly.type
_entity_poly.pdbx_seq_one_letter_code
_entity_poly.pdbx_strand_id
1 'polypeptide(L)'
;MSILDEKADLKELVETLNFKEKVERSKELIREAYKLYGDSLVVANSLGKDSVAVWDLAKKVNPRIRGFIVTTRFKPQETVKFMHKVVAQYPELKIYQSDAKIEDKLYETHPDKCCDILKVEPVKRAIRELHVSCWVTGLRCTEGRTRTDFKEVEERDKGLVKLNPILIWKEREVWQYLALYQVPVNPLYGEGYRSLGCAPCTRITNDDNERAGRWIGTSKCGGECGIHTRPLKTNIGGDGI
;
A
#
# COMPACT_ATOMS: atom_id res chain seq x y z
N MET A 1 -10.57 26.09 -1.23
CA MET A 1 -9.50 25.27 -1.86
C MET A 1 -9.59 23.90 -1.21
N SER A 2 -9.64 22.83 -1.99
CA SER A 2 -9.72 21.48 -1.42
C SER A 2 -8.37 21.10 -0.81
N ILE A 3 -8.38 20.32 0.28
CA ILE A 3 -7.16 19.73 0.85
C ILE A 3 -6.38 18.89 -0.18
N LEU A 4 -7.07 18.40 -1.21
CA LEU A 4 -6.44 17.64 -2.30
C LEU A 4 -5.55 18.49 -3.22
N ASP A 5 -5.77 19.80 -3.25
CA ASP A 5 -5.01 20.77 -4.06
C ASP A 5 -3.91 21.48 -3.25
N GLU A 6 -3.80 21.18 -1.97
CA GLU A 6 -2.85 21.80 -1.07
C GLU A 6 -1.42 21.38 -1.39
N LYS A 7 -0.55 22.36 -1.61
CA LYS A 7 0.91 22.13 -1.74
C LYS A 7 1.56 22.30 -0.37
N ALA A 8 1.39 21.31 0.49
CA ALA A 8 1.93 21.35 1.83
C ALA A 8 3.41 20.96 1.87
N ASP A 9 4.18 21.59 2.73
CA ASP A 9 5.51 21.11 3.09
C ASP A 9 5.36 19.88 3.99
N LEU A 10 5.63 18.70 3.43
CA LEU A 10 5.48 17.45 4.16
C LEU A 10 6.41 17.35 5.37
N LYS A 11 7.61 17.95 5.31
CA LYS A 11 8.56 17.93 6.43
C LYS A 11 8.03 18.76 7.59
N GLU A 12 7.47 19.91 7.29
CA GLU A 12 6.80 20.76 8.27
C GLU A 12 5.62 20.01 8.90
N LEU A 13 4.72 19.44 8.11
CA LEU A 13 3.55 18.70 8.60
C LEU A 13 3.93 17.47 9.46
N VAL A 14 5.02 16.77 9.12
CA VAL A 14 5.52 15.64 9.91
C VAL A 14 5.88 16.06 11.34
N GLU A 15 6.44 17.25 11.50
CA GLU A 15 6.95 17.71 12.81
C GLU A 15 5.95 18.59 13.57
N THR A 16 5.11 19.36 12.89
CA THR A 16 4.21 20.32 13.53
C THR A 16 2.86 19.72 13.93
N LEU A 17 2.31 18.81 13.11
CA LEU A 17 1.02 18.21 13.44
C LEU A 17 1.15 17.14 14.52
N ASN A 18 0.31 17.21 15.54
CA ASN A 18 0.17 16.15 16.51
C ASN A 18 -0.60 14.95 15.96
N PHE A 19 -0.59 13.83 16.70
CA PHE A 19 -1.22 12.59 16.26
C PHE A 19 -2.70 12.73 15.89
N LYS A 20 -3.48 13.46 16.70
CA LYS A 20 -4.92 13.65 16.46
C LYS A 20 -5.15 14.46 15.18
N GLU A 21 -4.39 15.50 14.97
CA GLU A 21 -4.45 16.32 13.75
C GLU A 21 -4.10 15.53 12.50
N LYS A 22 -3.07 14.67 12.57
CA LYS A 22 -2.70 13.76 11.48
C LYS A 22 -3.82 12.76 11.15
N VAL A 23 -4.49 12.21 12.17
CA VAL A 23 -5.63 11.31 11.98
C VAL A 23 -6.78 12.03 11.28
N GLU A 24 -7.12 13.24 11.72
CA GLU A 24 -8.21 14.01 11.11
C GLU A 24 -7.84 14.46 9.68
N ARG A 25 -6.59 14.90 9.43
CA ARG A 25 -6.11 15.18 8.08
C ARG A 25 -6.25 13.97 7.16
N SER A 26 -5.84 12.78 7.63
CA SER A 26 -5.98 11.54 6.84
C SER A 26 -7.44 11.23 6.48
N LYS A 27 -8.35 11.39 7.44
CA LYS A 27 -9.79 11.20 7.19
C LYS A 27 -10.33 12.25 6.22
N GLU A 28 -9.88 13.50 6.33
CA GLU A 28 -10.31 14.57 5.43
C GLU A 28 -9.86 14.34 4.00
N LEU A 29 -8.58 13.96 3.80
CA LEU A 29 -8.06 13.55 2.49
C LEU A 29 -8.91 12.43 1.86
N ILE A 30 -9.24 11.39 2.63
CA ILE A 30 -10.07 10.28 2.14
C ILE A 30 -11.50 10.77 1.86
N ARG A 31 -12.08 11.61 2.71
CA ARG A 31 -13.44 12.15 2.56
C ARG A 31 -13.59 13.00 1.30
N GLU A 32 -12.67 13.94 1.08
CA GLU A 32 -12.68 14.78 -0.11
C GLU A 32 -12.43 13.98 -1.38
N ALA A 33 -11.49 13.03 -1.34
CA ALA A 33 -11.28 12.12 -2.46
C ALA A 33 -12.52 11.25 -2.73
N TYR A 34 -13.22 10.76 -1.70
CA TYR A 34 -14.44 9.97 -1.91
C TYR A 34 -15.60 10.81 -2.48
N LYS A 35 -15.72 12.08 -2.10
CA LYS A 35 -16.70 13.00 -2.73
C LYS A 35 -16.43 13.16 -4.23
N LEU A 36 -15.15 13.21 -4.63
CA LEU A 36 -14.75 13.44 -6.02
C LEU A 36 -14.82 12.16 -6.87
N TYR A 37 -14.38 11.02 -6.33
CA TYR A 37 -14.20 9.77 -7.07
C TYR A 37 -15.29 8.71 -6.80
N GLY A 38 -16.06 8.85 -5.72
CA GLY A 38 -17.10 7.89 -5.36
C GLY A 38 -16.58 6.45 -5.31
N ASP A 39 -17.30 5.52 -5.93
CA ASP A 39 -16.97 4.10 -5.94
C ASP A 39 -15.72 3.75 -6.76
N SER A 40 -15.16 4.71 -7.53
CA SER A 40 -13.86 4.54 -8.19
C SER A 40 -12.66 4.85 -7.29
N LEU A 41 -12.89 5.29 -6.03
CA LEU A 41 -11.90 5.31 -4.98
C LEU A 41 -11.79 3.92 -4.37
N VAL A 42 -10.59 3.33 -4.43
CA VAL A 42 -10.33 1.96 -3.98
C VAL A 42 -9.04 1.88 -3.17
N VAL A 43 -9.08 1.19 -2.03
CA VAL A 43 -7.93 1.03 -1.13
C VAL A 43 -7.14 -0.23 -1.47
N ALA A 44 -5.82 -0.09 -1.65
CA ALA A 44 -4.91 -1.24 -1.72
C ALA A 44 -4.49 -1.66 -0.30
N ASN A 45 -4.85 -2.86 0.11
CA ASN A 45 -4.48 -3.41 1.40
C ASN A 45 -3.44 -4.52 1.23
N SER A 46 -2.19 -4.24 1.60
CA SER A 46 -1.08 -5.22 1.55
C SER A 46 -1.02 -6.13 2.78
N LEU A 47 -1.92 -5.95 3.75
CA LEU A 47 -1.96 -6.62 5.06
C LEU A 47 -0.78 -6.25 5.98
N GLY A 48 0.00 -5.23 5.64
CA GLY A 48 0.98 -4.60 6.50
C GLY A 48 0.33 -3.55 7.41
N LYS A 49 0.99 -3.20 8.52
CA LYS A 49 0.49 -2.25 9.55
C LYS A 49 -0.06 -0.95 8.95
N ASP A 50 0.66 -0.39 7.99
CA ASP A 50 0.30 0.88 7.37
C ASP A 50 -0.98 0.76 6.53
N SER A 51 -1.10 -0.29 5.73
CA SER A 51 -2.27 -0.51 4.87
C SER A 51 -3.53 -0.93 5.63
N VAL A 52 -3.41 -1.63 6.76
CA VAL A 52 -4.58 -1.93 7.61
C VAL A 52 -5.05 -0.70 8.36
N ALA A 53 -4.14 0.22 8.76
CA ALA A 53 -4.51 1.52 9.33
C ALA A 53 -5.29 2.37 8.31
N VAL A 54 -4.81 2.44 7.06
CA VAL A 54 -5.52 3.15 5.98
C VAL A 54 -6.86 2.52 5.67
N TRP A 55 -6.94 1.18 5.66
CA TRP A 55 -8.21 0.48 5.47
C TRP A 55 -9.23 0.84 6.56
N ASP A 56 -8.84 0.81 7.82
CA ASP A 56 -9.71 1.17 8.94
C ASP A 56 -10.13 2.65 8.87
N LEU A 57 -9.20 3.58 8.55
CA LEU A 57 -9.53 4.99 8.32
C LEU A 57 -10.58 5.16 7.21
N ALA A 58 -10.40 4.46 6.09
CA ALA A 58 -11.31 4.53 4.96
C ALA A 58 -12.71 4.01 5.31
N LYS A 59 -12.79 2.90 6.04
CA LYS A 59 -14.08 2.33 6.52
C LYS A 59 -14.78 3.23 7.53
N LYS A 60 -14.04 3.98 8.36
CA LYS A 60 -14.61 4.99 9.28
C LYS A 60 -15.11 6.23 8.54
N VAL A 61 -14.51 6.59 7.42
CA VAL A 61 -14.99 7.69 6.56
C VAL A 61 -16.25 7.26 5.81
N ASN A 62 -16.23 6.11 5.15
CA ASN A 62 -17.40 5.56 4.47
C ASN A 62 -17.32 4.01 4.43
N PRO A 63 -18.28 3.30 5.04
CA PRO A 63 -18.30 1.85 5.07
C PRO A 63 -18.46 1.19 3.68
N ARG A 64 -18.89 1.93 2.65
CA ARG A 64 -19.02 1.43 1.26
C ARG A 64 -17.69 1.43 0.49
N ILE A 65 -16.64 2.07 1.00
CA ILE A 65 -15.34 2.09 0.32
C ILE A 65 -14.85 0.66 0.10
N ARG A 66 -14.51 0.35 -1.16
CA ARG A 66 -14.01 -0.95 -1.60
C ARG A 66 -12.50 -1.02 -1.52
N GLY A 67 -11.96 -2.22 -1.54
CA GLY A 67 -10.52 -2.42 -1.57
C GLY A 67 -10.10 -3.67 -2.33
N PHE A 68 -8.79 -3.82 -2.48
CA PHE A 68 -8.21 -5.03 -3.01
C PHE A 68 -6.92 -5.41 -2.28
N ILE A 69 -6.64 -6.71 -2.29
CA ILE A 69 -5.41 -7.31 -1.77
C ILE A 69 -4.69 -7.97 -2.94
N VAL A 70 -3.41 -7.66 -3.11
CA VAL A 70 -2.55 -8.44 -4.01
C VAL A 70 -1.74 -9.43 -3.19
N THR A 71 -1.92 -10.70 -3.48
CA THR A 71 -1.18 -11.79 -2.85
C THR A 71 -0.30 -12.52 -3.85
N THR A 72 0.61 -13.34 -3.35
CA THR A 72 1.49 -14.20 -4.15
C THR A 72 1.64 -15.55 -3.48
N ARG A 73 2.01 -16.59 -4.24
CA ARG A 73 2.32 -17.92 -3.71
C ARG A 73 3.46 -17.94 -2.67
N PHE A 74 4.24 -16.86 -2.60
CA PHE A 74 5.37 -16.72 -1.67
C PHE A 74 5.02 -15.99 -0.38
N LYS A 75 3.75 -15.71 -0.12
CA LYS A 75 3.37 -15.10 1.16
C LYS A 75 3.55 -16.10 2.31
N PRO A 76 4.07 -15.66 3.48
CA PRO A 76 4.07 -16.48 4.69
C PRO A 76 2.67 -16.99 5.03
N GLN A 77 2.58 -18.17 5.63
CA GLN A 77 1.30 -18.81 6.01
C GLN A 77 0.50 -17.95 6.98
N GLU A 78 1.18 -17.28 7.90
CA GLU A 78 0.59 -16.35 8.87
C GLU A 78 -0.12 -15.19 8.16
N THR A 79 0.52 -14.64 7.11
CA THR A 79 -0.09 -13.60 6.27
C THR A 79 -1.30 -14.13 5.50
N VAL A 80 -1.25 -15.35 4.99
CA VAL A 80 -2.38 -15.98 4.28
C VAL A 80 -3.55 -16.21 5.23
N LYS A 81 -3.30 -16.73 6.43
CA LYS A 81 -4.33 -16.92 7.46
C LYS A 81 -4.94 -15.58 7.89
N PHE A 82 -4.10 -14.55 8.07
CA PHE A 82 -4.56 -13.21 8.41
C PHE A 82 -5.41 -12.61 7.27
N MET A 83 -5.00 -12.78 6.01
CA MET A 83 -5.76 -12.37 4.84
C MET A 83 -7.17 -12.96 4.83
N HIS A 84 -7.32 -14.26 5.06
CA HIS A 84 -8.64 -14.91 5.10
C HIS A 84 -9.52 -14.36 6.22
N LYS A 85 -8.96 -14.07 7.41
CA LYS A 85 -9.70 -13.43 8.50
C LYS A 85 -10.20 -12.04 8.11
N VAL A 86 -9.34 -11.23 7.49
CA VAL A 86 -9.68 -9.88 7.08
C VAL A 86 -10.75 -9.89 5.98
N VAL A 87 -10.64 -10.75 4.97
CA VAL A 87 -11.62 -10.83 3.88
C VAL A 87 -12.96 -11.39 4.38
N ALA A 88 -12.96 -12.31 5.34
CA ALA A 88 -14.20 -12.80 5.95
C ALA A 88 -14.95 -11.68 6.69
N GLN A 89 -14.24 -10.72 7.27
CA GLN A 89 -14.83 -9.54 7.93
C GLN A 89 -15.26 -8.47 6.92
N TYR A 90 -14.55 -8.36 5.78
CA TYR A 90 -14.75 -7.32 4.77
C TYR A 90 -14.89 -7.93 3.37
N PRO A 91 -16.09 -8.39 2.99
CA PRO A 91 -16.33 -9.05 1.70
C PRO A 91 -16.07 -8.14 0.47
N GLU A 92 -16.04 -6.82 0.68
CA GLU A 92 -15.68 -5.84 -0.34
C GLU A 92 -14.18 -5.75 -0.66
N LEU A 93 -13.33 -6.45 0.11
CA LEU A 93 -11.91 -6.64 -0.21
C LEU A 93 -11.74 -7.80 -1.20
N LYS A 94 -11.44 -7.49 -2.46
CA LYS A 94 -11.16 -8.50 -3.48
C LYS A 94 -9.71 -8.93 -3.46
N ILE A 95 -9.46 -10.24 -3.59
CA ILE A 95 -8.11 -10.80 -3.68
C ILE A 95 -7.71 -10.95 -5.15
N TYR A 96 -6.50 -10.48 -5.48
CA TYR A 96 -5.88 -10.63 -6.80
C TYR A 96 -4.56 -11.36 -6.65
N GLN A 97 -4.38 -12.41 -7.44
CA GLN A 97 -3.17 -13.23 -7.48
C GLN A 97 -2.84 -13.55 -8.94
N SER A 98 -1.56 -13.57 -9.27
CA SER A 98 -1.10 -14.05 -10.58
C SER A 98 -1.00 -15.58 -10.57
N ASP A 99 -1.59 -16.20 -11.58
CA ASP A 99 -1.49 -17.66 -11.83
C ASP A 99 -0.29 -18.02 -12.71
N ALA A 100 0.48 -17.01 -13.14
CA ALA A 100 1.63 -17.20 -14.00
C ALA A 100 2.67 -18.13 -13.38
N LYS A 101 3.12 -19.10 -14.15
CA LYS A 101 4.30 -19.88 -13.80
C LYS A 101 5.54 -19.01 -13.99
N ILE A 102 6.44 -19.07 -13.04
CA ILE A 102 7.73 -18.37 -13.09
C ILE A 102 8.86 -19.38 -12.92
N GLU A 103 10.02 -19.04 -13.44
CA GLU A 103 11.24 -19.79 -13.24
C GLU A 103 11.56 -19.94 -11.75
N ASP A 104 12.20 -21.07 -11.39
CA ASP A 104 12.63 -21.29 -10.03
C ASP A 104 13.61 -20.20 -9.61
N LYS A 105 13.46 -19.72 -8.36
CA LYS A 105 14.28 -18.65 -7.76
C LYS A 105 14.33 -17.35 -8.55
N LEU A 106 13.37 -17.07 -9.43
CA LEU A 106 13.30 -15.80 -10.17
C LEU A 106 13.34 -14.57 -9.22
N TYR A 107 12.89 -14.73 -7.97
CA TYR A 107 12.96 -13.69 -6.94
C TYR A 107 14.39 -13.37 -6.49
N GLU A 108 15.36 -14.28 -6.70
CA GLU A 108 16.79 -14.06 -6.41
C GLU A 108 17.50 -13.47 -7.63
N THR A 109 17.31 -14.10 -8.79
CA THR A 109 18.03 -13.78 -10.03
C THR A 109 17.52 -12.51 -10.69
N HIS A 110 16.19 -12.32 -10.75
CA HIS A 110 15.53 -11.20 -11.40
C HIS A 110 14.34 -10.70 -10.55
N PRO A 111 14.60 -10.11 -9.37
CA PRO A 111 13.54 -9.74 -8.42
C PRO A 111 12.53 -8.74 -8.98
N ASP A 112 12.93 -7.86 -9.90
CA ASP A 112 12.02 -6.94 -10.57
C ASP A 112 11.04 -7.67 -11.49
N LYS A 113 11.53 -8.57 -12.35
CA LYS A 113 10.69 -9.39 -13.22
C LYS A 113 9.72 -10.26 -12.40
N CYS A 114 10.18 -10.86 -11.30
CA CYS A 114 9.32 -11.58 -10.38
C CYS A 114 8.20 -10.69 -9.81
N CYS A 115 8.54 -9.47 -9.35
CA CYS A 115 7.55 -8.52 -8.85
C CYS A 115 6.58 -8.05 -9.93
N ASP A 116 7.03 -7.89 -11.17
CA ASP A 116 6.17 -7.51 -12.30
C ASP A 116 5.09 -8.55 -12.56
N ILE A 117 5.49 -9.81 -12.64
CA ILE A 117 4.58 -10.91 -12.93
C ILE A 117 3.63 -11.17 -11.75
N LEU A 118 4.15 -11.16 -10.51
CA LEU A 118 3.39 -11.62 -9.35
C LEU A 118 2.70 -10.51 -8.56
N LYS A 119 3.01 -9.23 -8.82
CA LYS A 119 2.42 -8.10 -8.08
C LYS A 119 1.91 -6.99 -9.00
N VAL A 120 2.74 -6.51 -9.94
CA VAL A 120 2.35 -5.37 -10.78
C VAL A 120 1.20 -5.76 -11.72
N GLU A 121 1.27 -6.93 -12.35
CA GLU A 121 0.18 -7.44 -13.19
C GLU A 121 -1.15 -7.56 -12.41
N PRO A 122 -1.21 -8.24 -11.24
CA PRO A 122 -2.45 -8.31 -10.46
C PRO A 122 -2.98 -6.93 -10.02
N VAL A 123 -2.09 -5.96 -9.72
CA VAL A 123 -2.53 -4.58 -9.44
C VAL A 123 -3.15 -3.93 -10.68
N LYS A 124 -2.53 -4.07 -11.85
CA LYS A 124 -3.09 -3.56 -13.12
C LYS A 124 -4.48 -4.15 -13.39
N ARG A 125 -4.64 -5.44 -13.16
CA ARG A 125 -5.92 -6.14 -13.30
C ARG A 125 -6.96 -5.60 -12.30
N ALA A 126 -6.58 -5.44 -11.02
CA ALA A 126 -7.44 -4.85 -10.01
C ALA A 126 -7.90 -3.44 -10.38
N ILE A 127 -6.98 -2.57 -10.83
CA ILE A 127 -7.29 -1.21 -11.27
C ILE A 127 -8.30 -1.21 -12.42
N ARG A 128 -8.12 -2.08 -13.40
CA ARG A 128 -9.02 -2.20 -14.55
C ARG A 128 -10.40 -2.72 -14.15
N GLU A 129 -10.46 -3.86 -13.45
CA GLU A 129 -11.72 -4.53 -13.11
C GLU A 129 -12.56 -3.79 -12.08
N LEU A 130 -11.94 -3.05 -11.17
CA LEU A 130 -12.60 -2.22 -10.16
C LEU A 130 -12.88 -0.80 -10.68
N HIS A 131 -12.47 -0.48 -11.92
CA HIS A 131 -12.59 0.86 -12.51
C HIS A 131 -11.98 1.96 -11.63
N VAL A 132 -10.75 1.73 -11.15
CA VAL A 132 -10.09 2.62 -10.18
C VAL A 132 -9.68 3.92 -10.87
N SER A 133 -10.12 5.06 -10.32
CA SER A 133 -9.64 6.40 -10.68
C SER A 133 -8.87 7.05 -9.53
N CYS A 134 -9.16 6.66 -8.29
CA CYS A 134 -8.36 7.05 -7.12
C CYS A 134 -7.87 5.81 -6.36
N TRP A 135 -6.56 5.63 -6.32
CA TRP A 135 -5.90 4.51 -5.66
C TRP A 135 -5.31 4.93 -4.32
N VAL A 136 -5.91 4.47 -3.22
CA VAL A 136 -5.47 4.81 -1.87
C VAL A 136 -4.43 3.81 -1.37
N THR A 137 -3.31 4.30 -0.84
CA THR A 137 -2.19 3.48 -0.37
C THR A 137 -1.73 3.85 1.05
N GLY A 138 -1.05 2.92 1.70
CA GLY A 138 -0.46 3.12 3.03
C GLY A 138 1.02 3.53 2.97
N LEU A 139 1.41 4.40 2.03
CA LEU A 139 2.77 4.91 1.97
C LEU A 139 3.03 5.96 3.04
N ARG A 140 4.24 5.95 3.61
CA ARG A 140 4.76 6.99 4.51
C ARG A 140 6.11 7.51 4.00
N CYS A 141 6.29 8.83 4.03
CA CYS A 141 7.59 9.44 3.66
C CYS A 141 8.70 9.11 4.68
N THR A 142 8.32 8.74 5.90
CA THR A 142 9.23 8.37 6.99
C THR A 142 9.68 6.91 6.97
N GLU A 143 9.12 6.06 6.11
CA GLU A 143 9.36 4.59 6.11
C GLU A 143 10.68 4.20 5.45
N GLY A 144 11.27 5.07 4.62
CA GLY A 144 12.52 4.76 3.94
C GLY A 144 13.03 5.89 3.05
N ARG A 145 14.31 5.85 2.73
CA ARG A 145 15.01 6.89 1.96
C ARG A 145 14.46 7.14 0.55
N THR A 146 13.79 6.14 -0.04
CA THR A 146 13.25 6.22 -1.41
C THR A 146 11.86 6.85 -1.48
N ARG A 147 11.30 7.34 -0.35
CA ARG A 147 9.91 7.82 -0.27
C ARG A 147 9.76 9.30 0.02
N THR A 148 10.85 10.04 0.03
CA THR A 148 10.85 11.49 0.31
C THR A 148 10.15 12.33 -0.75
N ASP A 149 10.06 11.83 -1.99
CA ASP A 149 9.52 12.57 -3.14
C ASP A 149 8.03 12.29 -3.40
N PHE A 150 7.41 11.37 -2.64
CA PHE A 150 5.97 11.11 -2.75
C PHE A 150 5.16 12.26 -2.17
N LYS A 151 3.95 12.46 -2.74
CA LYS A 151 2.98 13.46 -2.29
C LYS A 151 1.76 12.77 -1.69
N GLU A 152 0.99 13.50 -0.87
CA GLU A 152 -0.29 12.99 -0.36
C GLU A 152 -1.26 12.70 -1.50
N VAL A 153 -1.26 13.56 -2.52
CA VAL A 153 -2.05 13.39 -3.76
C VAL A 153 -1.11 13.51 -4.95
N GLU A 154 -1.09 12.53 -5.79
CA GLU A 154 -0.23 12.52 -7.00
C GLU A 154 -0.96 11.89 -8.19
N GLU A 155 -0.85 12.50 -9.36
CA GLU A 155 -1.24 11.84 -10.60
C GLU A 155 -0.22 10.75 -10.88
N ARG A 156 -0.69 9.51 -10.93
CA ARG A 156 0.18 8.34 -11.12
C ARG A 156 0.34 7.99 -12.59
N ASP A 157 -0.79 7.93 -13.27
CA ASP A 157 -0.92 7.67 -14.69
C ASP A 157 -2.12 8.49 -15.20
N LYS A 158 -2.27 8.67 -16.50
CA LYS A 158 -3.42 9.40 -17.06
C LYS A 158 -4.75 8.87 -16.51
N GLY A 159 -5.45 9.70 -15.76
CA GLY A 159 -6.73 9.36 -15.13
C GLY A 159 -6.63 8.35 -13.96
N LEU A 160 -5.45 8.21 -13.33
CA LEU A 160 -5.27 7.49 -12.09
C LEU A 160 -4.56 8.38 -11.07
N VAL A 161 -5.29 8.81 -10.06
CA VAL A 161 -4.73 9.53 -8.92
C VAL A 161 -4.36 8.54 -7.83
N LYS A 162 -3.22 8.76 -7.19
CA LYS A 162 -2.78 8.02 -6.01
C LYS A 162 -2.89 8.91 -4.80
N LEU A 163 -3.57 8.41 -3.77
CA LEU A 163 -3.77 9.08 -2.49
C LEU A 163 -3.00 8.34 -1.40
N ASN A 164 -2.15 9.07 -0.67
CA ASN A 164 -1.32 8.56 0.42
C ASN A 164 -1.73 9.25 1.74
N PRO A 165 -2.86 8.90 2.36
CA PRO A 165 -3.45 9.69 3.44
C PRO A 165 -2.65 9.67 4.75
N ILE A 166 -1.75 8.71 4.92
CA ILE A 166 -0.87 8.62 6.09
C ILE A 166 0.60 8.94 5.75
N LEU A 167 0.83 9.67 4.64
CA LEU A 167 2.18 9.94 4.15
C LEU A 167 3.08 10.59 5.20
N ILE A 168 2.52 11.49 6.01
CA ILE A 168 3.22 12.25 7.05
C ILE A 168 3.32 11.54 8.42
N TRP A 169 2.81 10.30 8.54
CA TRP A 169 2.82 9.59 9.81
C TRP A 169 4.21 8.99 10.10
N LYS A 170 4.63 9.05 11.37
CA LYS A 170 5.77 8.29 11.89
C LYS A 170 5.35 6.85 12.23
N GLU A 171 6.29 5.90 12.25
CA GLU A 171 5.98 4.49 12.58
C GLU A 171 5.24 4.35 13.91
N ARG A 172 5.68 5.07 14.94
CA ARG A 172 5.05 5.08 16.26
C ARG A 172 3.57 5.53 16.20
N GLU A 173 3.23 6.44 15.30
CA GLU A 173 1.85 6.95 15.15
C GLU A 173 0.95 5.91 14.49
N VAL A 174 1.49 5.10 13.57
CA VAL A 174 0.78 3.94 13.01
C VAL A 174 0.46 2.94 14.11
N TRP A 175 1.45 2.57 14.93
CA TRP A 175 1.24 1.64 16.05
C TRP A 175 0.28 2.21 17.10
N GLN A 176 0.38 3.50 17.41
CA GLN A 176 -0.54 4.19 18.32
C GLN A 176 -1.98 4.12 17.80
N TYR A 177 -2.19 4.35 16.50
CA TYR A 177 -3.49 4.24 15.85
C TYR A 177 -4.06 2.83 15.97
N LEU A 178 -3.27 1.83 15.56
CA LEU A 178 -3.68 0.43 15.56
C LEU A 178 -4.06 -0.05 16.98
N ALA A 179 -3.28 0.34 17.98
CA ALA A 179 -3.56 0.01 19.38
C ALA A 179 -4.82 0.72 19.90
N LEU A 180 -4.92 2.04 19.67
CA LEU A 180 -6.04 2.85 20.18
C LEU A 180 -7.39 2.39 19.60
N TYR A 181 -7.41 2.01 18.33
CA TYR A 181 -8.63 1.58 17.65
C TYR A 181 -8.77 0.06 17.54
N GLN A 182 -7.89 -0.69 18.22
CA GLN A 182 -7.91 -2.16 18.27
C GLN A 182 -7.97 -2.81 16.87
N VAL A 183 -7.25 -2.20 15.91
CA VAL A 183 -7.20 -2.70 14.54
C VAL A 183 -6.34 -3.97 14.50
N PRO A 184 -6.87 -5.09 13.99
CA PRO A 184 -6.09 -6.32 13.89
C PRO A 184 -4.86 -6.16 13.01
N VAL A 185 -3.74 -6.75 13.43
CA VAL A 185 -2.47 -6.71 12.71
C VAL A 185 -1.97 -8.11 12.38
N ASN A 186 -1.12 -8.19 11.36
CA ASN A 186 -0.49 -9.45 10.98
C ASN A 186 0.41 -9.97 12.12
N PRO A 187 0.26 -11.24 12.53
CA PRO A 187 0.99 -11.81 13.67
C PRO A 187 2.51 -11.79 13.52
N LEU A 188 3.04 -11.76 12.30
CA LEU A 188 4.49 -11.68 12.06
C LEU A 188 5.15 -10.43 12.67
N TYR A 189 4.40 -9.38 12.95
CA TYR A 189 4.95 -8.24 13.70
C TYR A 189 5.34 -8.62 15.13
N GLY A 190 4.59 -9.54 15.75
CA GLY A 190 4.94 -10.11 17.06
C GLY A 190 6.18 -11.02 17.04
N GLU A 191 6.59 -11.49 15.87
CA GLU A 191 7.79 -12.29 15.65
C GLU A 191 9.04 -11.43 15.34
N GLY A 192 8.91 -10.10 15.34
CA GLY A 192 10.01 -9.17 15.12
C GLY A 192 10.18 -8.66 13.69
N TYR A 193 9.27 -9.00 12.77
CA TYR A 193 9.28 -8.37 11.44
C TYR A 193 8.84 -6.90 11.55
N ARG A 194 9.57 -5.99 10.92
CA ARG A 194 9.21 -4.56 10.85
C ARG A 194 8.53 -4.19 9.51
N SER A 195 8.77 -4.95 8.46
CA SER A 195 8.15 -4.79 7.14
C SER A 195 7.80 -6.16 6.58
N LEU A 196 6.65 -6.28 5.92
CA LEU A 196 6.13 -7.55 5.42
C LEU A 196 6.18 -7.63 3.89
N GLY A 197 6.47 -8.83 3.38
CA GLY A 197 6.51 -9.12 1.95
C GLY A 197 6.35 -10.60 1.62
N CYS A 198 6.96 -11.02 0.52
CA CYS A 198 7.13 -12.43 0.20
C CYS A 198 8.18 -13.04 1.14
N ALA A 199 8.00 -14.28 1.59
CA ALA A 199 8.91 -14.96 2.50
C ALA A 199 10.37 -14.96 2.00
N PRO A 200 10.69 -15.29 0.74
CA PRO A 200 12.07 -15.28 0.27
C PRO A 200 12.69 -13.87 0.18
N CYS A 201 11.86 -12.81 0.15
CA CYS A 201 12.32 -11.43 0.00
C CYS A 201 12.26 -10.62 1.30
N THR A 202 12.06 -11.26 2.46
CA THR A 202 11.89 -10.54 3.73
C THR A 202 12.62 -11.26 4.84
N ARG A 203 13.40 -10.50 5.61
CA ARG A 203 14.15 -10.99 6.78
C ARG A 203 13.85 -10.10 7.99
N ILE A 204 13.98 -10.66 9.17
CA ILE A 204 14.06 -9.88 10.42
C ILE A 204 15.41 -9.17 10.43
N THR A 205 15.44 -7.93 10.91
CA THR A 205 16.63 -7.11 11.02
C THR A 205 16.49 -6.18 12.22
N ASN A 206 17.62 -5.88 12.86
CA ASN A 206 17.72 -4.92 13.96
C ASN A 206 18.10 -3.51 13.47
N ASP A 207 18.07 -3.26 12.17
CA ASP A 207 18.34 -1.95 11.58
C ASP A 207 17.23 -0.95 11.94
N ASP A 208 17.57 0.33 12.10
CA ASP A 208 16.62 1.40 12.38
C ASP A 208 15.66 1.66 11.20
N ASN A 209 16.11 1.35 9.98
CA ASN A 209 15.28 1.43 8.80
C ASN A 209 14.27 0.26 8.78
N GLU A 210 12.98 0.56 8.84
CA GLU A 210 11.90 -0.43 8.82
C GLU A 210 11.98 -1.40 7.62
N ARG A 211 12.54 -0.96 6.50
CA ARG A 211 12.63 -1.72 5.25
C ARG A 211 13.97 -2.41 5.03
N ALA A 212 14.92 -2.29 5.96
CA ALA A 212 16.24 -2.89 5.82
C ALA A 212 16.19 -4.41 5.59
N GLY A 213 15.19 -5.10 6.13
CA GLY A 213 14.95 -6.53 5.92
C GLY A 213 14.42 -6.92 4.52
N ARG A 214 14.22 -5.95 3.60
CA ARG A 214 13.61 -6.21 2.29
C ARG A 214 14.67 -6.45 1.21
N TRP A 215 14.48 -7.54 0.45
CA TRP A 215 15.33 -7.93 -0.69
C TRP A 215 16.83 -8.05 -0.38
N ILE A 216 17.19 -8.37 0.88
CA ILE A 216 18.58 -8.63 1.26
C ILE A 216 19.16 -9.73 0.36
N GLY A 217 20.38 -9.50 -0.14
CA GLY A 217 21.08 -10.45 -1.01
C GLY A 217 20.62 -10.46 -2.47
N THR A 218 19.76 -9.51 -2.88
CA THR A 218 19.32 -9.36 -4.27
C THR A 218 19.77 -8.00 -4.84
N SER A 219 19.74 -7.86 -6.17
CA SER A 219 20.00 -6.59 -6.87
C SER A 219 19.00 -5.46 -6.52
N LYS A 220 17.93 -5.80 -5.82
CA LYS A 220 16.87 -4.86 -5.38
C LYS A 220 17.02 -4.40 -3.93
N CYS A 221 18.07 -4.78 -3.23
CA CYS A 221 18.29 -4.40 -1.85
C CYS A 221 18.25 -2.87 -1.69
N GLY A 222 17.44 -2.37 -0.74
CA GLY A 222 17.23 -0.93 -0.52
C GLY A 222 16.30 -0.25 -1.52
N GLY A 223 15.76 -0.95 -2.52
CA GLY A 223 14.86 -0.40 -3.53
C GLY A 223 13.38 -0.36 -3.14
N GLU A 224 12.54 0.00 -4.11
CA GLU A 224 11.09 0.09 -3.94
C GLU A 224 10.35 -0.97 -4.78
N CYS A 225 9.13 -1.32 -4.37
CA CYS A 225 8.29 -2.22 -5.13
C CYS A 225 7.81 -1.57 -6.43
N GLY A 226 7.90 -2.30 -7.55
CA GLY A 226 7.46 -1.82 -8.86
C GLY A 226 6.00 -1.33 -8.91
N ILE A 227 5.15 -1.76 -7.99
CA ILE A 227 3.78 -1.23 -7.83
C ILE A 227 3.79 0.30 -7.65
N HIS A 228 4.79 0.84 -6.95
CA HIS A 228 4.86 2.27 -6.65
C HIS A 228 5.67 3.09 -7.67
N THR A 229 6.40 2.44 -8.58
CA THR A 229 7.32 3.11 -9.50
C THR A 229 7.00 2.89 -10.98
N ARG A 230 6.18 1.89 -11.35
CA ARG A 230 5.87 1.53 -12.73
C ARG A 230 4.48 1.98 -13.16
N PRO A 231 4.24 2.26 -14.46
CA PRO A 231 2.91 2.56 -14.97
C PRO A 231 1.92 1.43 -14.68
N LEU A 232 0.73 1.77 -14.20
CA LEU A 232 -0.33 0.84 -13.81
C LEU A 232 -1.51 0.85 -14.79
N LYS A 233 -1.81 1.99 -15.44
CA LYS A 233 -2.72 2.07 -16.58
C LYS A 233 -1.90 1.97 -17.86
N THR A 234 -2.09 0.91 -18.62
CA THR A 234 -1.66 0.88 -20.01
C THR A 234 -2.66 1.69 -20.84
N ASN A 235 -2.18 2.54 -21.74
CA ASN A 235 -3.04 3.13 -22.76
C ASN A 235 -3.69 1.98 -23.54
N ILE A 236 -5.00 1.76 -23.33
CA ILE A 236 -5.81 1.00 -24.27
C ILE A 236 -6.10 2.01 -25.39
N GLY A 237 -5.15 2.13 -26.30
CA GLY A 237 -5.23 2.98 -27.46
C GLY A 237 -4.36 2.36 -28.54
N GLY A 238 -4.98 1.50 -29.37
CA GLY A 238 -4.45 1.08 -30.65
C GLY A 238 -3.75 -0.26 -30.72
N ASP A 239 -4.47 -1.35 -30.50
CA ASP A 239 -4.25 -2.50 -31.35
C ASP A 239 -5.15 -2.33 -32.56
N GLY A 240 -4.67 -1.53 -33.51
CA GLY A 240 -5.13 -1.52 -34.86
C GLY A 240 -4.42 -2.66 -35.60
N ILE A 241 -5.20 -3.64 -36.00
CA ILE A 241 -5.04 -4.58 -37.13
C ILE A 241 -3.77 -5.42 -37.13
#